data_5c2a49494fa8440ace3352c491484f58
#
_entry.id   5c2a49494fa8440ace3352c491484f58
#
_cell.length_a   1.000
_cell.length_b   1.000
_cell.length_c   1.000
_cell.angle_alpha   90.00
_cell.angle_beta   90.00
_cell.angle_gamma   90.00
#
_symmetry.space_group_name_H-M   'P 1'
#
loop_
_entity.id
_entity.type
_entity.pdbx_description
1 polymer ?
#
loop_
_entity_poly.entity_id
_entity_poly.type
_entity_poly.pdbx_seq_one_letter_code
_entity_poly.pdbx_strand_id
1 'polypeptide(L)'
;MWDMMEILHNEKAGASMIRYVWFDLGYTLVKTNREEVYLRTLERFDCVKPLDEITIAYHLADKLFMREFRGVLGKDSKSYMPWYIGVLNYYLGLALPIEEVTRVHRTLVQEAAGWSAFDFSKPTLRHLREQGYKVGLISNWDRTAREVLRKTQLDEELDEIVISSEVGAEKPDPAIFAFALNKAGVTAQESLYVGDNYYDDCLGSHRIGMDCLLINPYGKRGIEELSYERVISGIDEVPAYLGHPRQPDRLPQQTIGRE
;
A
#
# COMPACT_ATOMS: atom_id res chain seq x y z
N MET A 1 35.08 28.39 -38.34
CA MET A 1 35.27 27.11 -37.64
C MET A 1 34.96 27.40 -36.20
N TRP A 2 33.65 27.50 -35.91
CA TRP A 2 33.12 27.78 -34.56
C TRP A 2 32.76 26.46 -33.91
N ASP A 3 33.11 26.36 -32.71
CA ASP A 3 33.29 25.20 -31.87
C ASP A 3 32.03 24.35 -31.73
N MET A 4 31.99 23.18 -32.33
CA MET A 4 30.97 22.17 -32.24
C MET A 4 31.13 21.32 -30.94
N MET A 5 32.00 21.77 -30.03
CA MET A 5 32.30 21.10 -28.76
C MET A 5 31.55 21.63 -27.55
N GLU A 6 30.80 22.75 -27.67
CA GLU A 6 30.04 23.32 -26.56
C GLU A 6 28.57 22.82 -26.48
N ILE A 7 28.08 22.09 -27.47
CA ILE A 7 26.70 21.55 -27.48
C ILE A 7 26.58 20.18 -26.82
N LEU A 8 27.68 19.49 -26.56
CA LEU A 8 27.69 18.12 -25.98
C LEU A 8 27.81 18.07 -24.44
N HIS A 9 27.71 19.21 -23.73
CA HIS A 9 27.91 19.26 -22.29
C HIS A 9 26.64 19.58 -21.48
N ASN A 10 25.44 19.54 -22.08
CA ASN A 10 24.21 19.90 -21.33
C ASN A 10 23.10 18.81 -21.35
N GLU A 11 23.47 17.54 -21.51
CA GLU A 11 22.56 16.40 -21.28
C GLU A 11 23.07 15.48 -20.15
N LYS A 12 23.48 16.04 -19.02
CA LYS A 12 23.23 15.34 -17.76
C LYS A 12 21.79 15.69 -17.39
N ALA A 13 20.85 14.87 -17.85
CA ALA A 13 19.51 14.86 -17.28
C ALA A 13 19.67 14.70 -15.76
N GLY A 14 19.59 15.81 -15.03
CA GLY A 14 19.64 15.82 -13.58
C GLY A 14 18.50 14.94 -13.10
N ALA A 15 18.79 13.90 -12.33
CA ALA A 15 17.77 13.11 -11.67
C ALA A 15 16.85 14.08 -10.93
N SER A 16 15.56 14.14 -11.30
CA SER A 16 14.60 15.03 -10.66
C SER A 16 14.57 14.72 -9.17
N MET A 17 14.73 15.75 -8.35
CA MET A 17 14.71 15.58 -6.91
C MET A 17 13.26 15.36 -6.46
N ILE A 18 13.01 14.31 -5.65
CA ILE A 18 11.70 14.10 -5.05
C ILE A 18 11.33 15.31 -4.20
N ARG A 19 10.11 15.77 -4.40
CA ARG A 19 9.50 16.88 -3.67
C ARG A 19 8.21 16.46 -2.98
N TYR A 20 7.57 15.39 -3.47
CA TYR A 20 6.28 14.92 -3.00
C TYR A 20 6.31 13.42 -2.73
N VAL A 21 5.82 12.99 -1.56
CA VAL A 21 5.66 11.58 -1.20
C VAL A 21 4.18 11.26 -1.03
N TRP A 22 3.69 10.32 -1.82
CA TRP A 22 2.31 9.86 -1.80
C TRP A 22 2.21 8.52 -1.08
N PHE A 23 1.20 8.37 -0.24
CA PHE A 23 0.96 7.16 0.53
C PHE A 23 -0.39 6.55 0.18
N ASP A 24 -0.49 5.21 0.21
CA ASP A 24 -1.75 4.55 0.40
C ASP A 24 -2.22 4.69 1.86
N LEU A 25 -3.46 4.30 2.16
CA LEU A 25 -4.05 4.40 3.49
C LEU A 25 -4.02 3.09 4.25
N GLY A 26 -4.71 2.06 3.74
CA GLY A 26 -4.89 0.79 4.42
C GLY A 26 -3.61 -0.04 4.50
N TYR A 27 -3.25 -0.51 5.68
CA TYR A 27 -2.01 -1.28 5.93
C TYR A 27 -0.71 -0.58 5.47
N THR A 28 -0.83 0.71 5.14
CA THR A 28 0.27 1.65 4.88
C THR A 28 0.38 2.67 6.01
N LEU A 29 -0.70 3.44 6.25
CA LEU A 29 -0.78 4.44 7.32
C LEU A 29 -1.67 4.02 8.48
N VAL A 30 -2.66 3.17 8.22
CA VAL A 30 -3.62 2.70 9.22
C VAL A 30 -3.76 1.19 9.20
N LYS A 31 -4.13 0.61 10.34
CA LYS A 31 -4.39 -0.82 10.55
C LYS A 31 -5.66 -1.04 11.36
N THR A 32 -6.17 -2.26 11.32
CA THR A 32 -7.17 -2.76 12.27
C THR A 32 -6.52 -3.80 13.20
N ASN A 33 -7.24 -4.19 14.24
CA ASN A 33 -6.83 -5.30 15.13
C ASN A 33 -7.43 -6.64 14.66
N ARG A 34 -7.42 -6.88 13.33
CA ARG A 34 -8.07 -8.07 12.72
C ARG A 34 -7.48 -9.39 13.19
N GLU A 35 -6.20 -9.40 13.52
CA GLU A 35 -5.47 -10.57 13.99
C GLU A 35 -5.99 -11.02 15.36
N GLU A 36 -6.18 -10.08 16.29
CA GLU A 36 -6.76 -10.33 17.60
C GLU A 36 -8.24 -10.71 17.50
N VAL A 37 -8.97 -10.10 16.57
CA VAL A 37 -10.37 -10.48 16.30
C VAL A 37 -10.44 -11.91 15.78
N TYR A 38 -9.49 -12.32 14.91
CA TYR A 38 -9.47 -13.68 14.42
C TYR A 38 -9.05 -14.69 15.48
N LEU A 39 -8.09 -14.34 16.35
CA LEU A 39 -7.75 -15.14 17.52
C LEU A 39 -9.00 -15.43 18.36
N ARG A 40 -9.77 -14.39 18.71
CA ARG A 40 -11.05 -14.53 19.44
C ARG A 40 -12.08 -15.32 18.65
N THR A 41 -12.05 -15.24 17.33
CA THR A 41 -12.90 -16.08 16.46
C THR A 41 -12.55 -17.55 16.63
N LEU A 42 -11.27 -17.91 16.59
CA LEU A 42 -10.80 -19.28 16.73
C LEU A 42 -11.10 -19.86 18.12
N GLU A 43 -11.00 -19.06 19.17
CA GLU A 43 -11.37 -19.46 20.55
C GLU A 43 -12.83 -19.95 20.65
N ARG A 44 -13.75 -19.45 19.81
CA ARG A 44 -15.15 -19.91 19.76
C ARG A 44 -15.31 -21.32 19.16
N PHE A 45 -14.26 -21.84 18.57
CA PHE A 45 -14.18 -23.19 18.00
C PHE A 45 -13.18 -24.08 18.76
N ASP A 46 -12.87 -23.72 20.02
CA ASP A 46 -11.88 -24.42 20.86
C ASP A 46 -10.52 -24.59 20.16
N CYS A 47 -10.19 -23.65 19.28
CA CYS A 47 -8.95 -23.63 18.49
C CYS A 47 -8.05 -22.49 18.98
N VAL A 48 -6.80 -22.83 19.31
CA VAL A 48 -5.79 -21.87 19.75
C VAL A 48 -4.66 -21.83 18.74
N LYS A 49 -4.34 -20.63 18.26
CA LYS A 49 -3.17 -20.36 17.41
C LYS A 49 -2.38 -19.19 17.97
N PRO A 50 -1.05 -19.22 17.90
CA PRO A 50 -0.24 -18.05 18.23
C PRO A 50 -0.60 -16.85 17.36
N LEU A 51 -0.56 -15.65 17.95
CA LEU A 51 -0.93 -14.42 17.24
C LEU A 51 -0.01 -14.14 16.04
N ASP A 52 1.26 -14.47 16.14
CA ASP A 52 2.24 -14.33 15.05
C ASP A 52 1.94 -15.26 13.87
N GLU A 53 1.47 -16.51 14.10
CA GLU A 53 0.98 -17.38 13.03
C GLU A 53 -0.24 -16.77 12.32
N ILE A 54 -1.19 -16.20 13.08
CA ILE A 54 -2.37 -15.53 12.54
C ILE A 54 -1.94 -14.31 11.72
N THR A 55 -1.01 -13.51 12.23
CA THR A 55 -0.49 -12.33 11.53
C THR A 55 0.15 -12.70 10.20
N ILE A 56 0.94 -13.76 10.17
CA ILE A 56 1.54 -14.28 8.93
C ILE A 56 0.48 -14.82 7.98
N ALA A 57 -0.54 -15.53 8.48
CA ALA A 57 -1.63 -16.03 7.64
C ALA A 57 -2.41 -14.88 6.98
N TYR A 58 -2.70 -13.80 7.70
CA TYR A 58 -3.29 -12.59 7.14
C TYR A 58 -2.41 -11.97 6.06
N HIS A 59 -1.12 -11.81 6.34
CA HIS A 59 -0.18 -11.30 5.35
C HIS A 59 -0.20 -12.11 4.05
N LEU A 60 -0.10 -13.43 4.16
CA LEU A 60 -0.11 -14.32 2.99
C LEU A 60 -1.45 -14.30 2.25
N ALA A 61 -2.56 -14.22 2.99
CA ALA A 61 -3.89 -14.10 2.40
C ALA A 61 -4.04 -12.78 1.63
N ASP A 62 -3.61 -11.66 2.21
CA ASP A 62 -3.62 -10.36 1.52
C ASP A 62 -2.82 -10.42 0.22
N LYS A 63 -1.58 -10.91 0.26
CA LYS A 63 -0.73 -10.98 -0.95
C LYS A 63 -1.31 -11.92 -2.00
N LEU A 64 -1.91 -13.05 -1.60
CA LEU A 64 -2.64 -13.92 -2.51
C LEU A 64 -3.82 -13.20 -3.18
N PHE A 65 -4.65 -12.51 -2.39
CA PHE A 65 -5.81 -11.79 -2.92
C PHE A 65 -5.42 -10.62 -3.81
N MET A 66 -4.39 -9.86 -3.45
CA MET A 66 -3.85 -8.78 -4.29
C MET A 66 -3.36 -9.29 -5.64
N ARG A 67 -2.77 -10.47 -5.69
CA ARG A 67 -2.25 -11.09 -6.91
C ARG A 67 -3.34 -11.71 -7.77
N GLU A 68 -4.14 -12.61 -7.17
CA GLU A 68 -5.07 -13.47 -7.91
C GLU A 68 -6.46 -12.85 -8.07
N PHE A 69 -6.89 -12.01 -7.12
CA PHE A 69 -8.24 -11.44 -7.06
C PHE A 69 -8.20 -9.91 -6.97
N ARG A 70 -7.57 -9.29 -7.98
CA ARG A 70 -7.31 -7.84 -8.00
C ARG A 70 -8.57 -7.02 -7.77
N GLY A 71 -8.46 -6.01 -6.90
CA GLY A 71 -9.56 -5.11 -6.55
C GLY A 71 -10.63 -5.71 -5.63
N VAL A 72 -10.56 -6.99 -5.27
CA VAL A 72 -11.56 -7.64 -4.40
C VAL A 72 -11.50 -7.11 -2.97
N LEU A 73 -10.31 -6.87 -2.42
CA LEU A 73 -10.13 -6.37 -1.05
C LEU A 73 -10.71 -4.95 -0.83
N GLY A 74 -10.94 -4.20 -1.91
CA GLY A 74 -11.62 -2.89 -1.87
C GLY A 74 -13.14 -2.96 -1.99
N LYS A 75 -13.75 -4.15 -2.11
CA LYS A 75 -15.19 -4.32 -2.26
C LYS A 75 -15.88 -4.60 -0.91
N ASP A 76 -17.22 -4.70 -0.92
CA ASP A 76 -17.98 -5.11 0.28
C ASP A 76 -17.44 -6.46 0.79
N SER A 77 -16.98 -6.48 2.01
CA SER A 77 -16.39 -7.66 2.65
C SER A 77 -17.32 -8.88 2.64
N LYS A 78 -18.64 -8.68 2.61
CA LYS A 78 -19.61 -9.78 2.50
C LYS A 78 -19.42 -10.61 1.25
N SER A 79 -18.91 -10.02 0.17
CA SER A 79 -18.74 -10.69 -1.13
C SER A 79 -17.56 -11.64 -1.16
N TYR A 80 -16.51 -11.41 -0.38
CA TYR A 80 -15.28 -12.19 -0.43
C TYR A 80 -14.87 -12.84 0.88
N MET A 81 -15.42 -12.40 2.01
CA MET A 81 -14.99 -12.85 3.34
C MET A 81 -15.03 -14.38 3.52
N PRO A 82 -16.01 -15.14 3.03
CA PRO A 82 -15.96 -16.60 3.13
C PRO A 82 -14.72 -17.21 2.45
N TRP A 83 -14.30 -16.70 1.29
CA TRP A 83 -13.08 -17.14 0.62
C TRP A 83 -11.84 -16.76 1.42
N TYR A 84 -11.83 -15.54 1.92
CA TYR A 84 -10.73 -15.02 2.70
C TYR A 84 -10.52 -15.86 3.98
N ILE A 85 -11.61 -16.20 4.69
CA ILE A 85 -11.58 -17.11 5.85
C ILE A 85 -11.09 -18.52 5.44
N GLY A 86 -11.52 -19.02 4.29
CA GLY A 86 -11.01 -20.29 3.76
C GLY A 86 -9.49 -20.28 3.54
N VAL A 87 -8.96 -19.18 3.00
CA VAL A 87 -7.51 -19.00 2.78
C VAL A 87 -6.77 -18.84 4.11
N LEU A 88 -7.31 -18.11 5.09
CA LEU A 88 -6.74 -18.04 6.43
C LEU A 88 -6.68 -19.42 7.09
N ASN A 89 -7.78 -20.18 7.06
CA ASN A 89 -7.81 -21.55 7.58
C ASN A 89 -6.76 -22.43 6.90
N TYR A 90 -6.60 -22.32 5.58
CA TYR A 90 -5.58 -23.05 4.83
C TYR A 90 -4.16 -22.74 5.33
N TYR A 91 -3.80 -21.46 5.46
CA TYR A 91 -2.47 -21.07 5.94
C TYR A 91 -2.22 -21.43 7.41
N LEU A 92 -3.27 -21.51 8.21
CA LEU A 92 -3.20 -21.93 9.62
C LEU A 92 -3.29 -23.46 9.80
N GLY A 93 -3.47 -24.22 8.72
CA GLY A 93 -3.65 -25.68 8.79
C GLY A 93 -4.93 -26.10 9.53
N LEU A 94 -6.01 -25.32 9.38
CA LEU A 94 -7.28 -25.54 10.08
C LEU A 94 -8.34 -26.08 9.12
N ALA A 95 -9.15 -27.03 9.61
CA ALA A 95 -10.31 -27.61 8.90
C ALA A 95 -11.63 -27.19 9.58
N LEU A 96 -11.81 -25.88 9.76
CA LEU A 96 -13.02 -25.34 10.40
C LEU A 96 -14.12 -25.05 9.37
N PRO A 97 -15.41 -25.12 9.77
CA PRO A 97 -16.55 -24.86 8.89
C PRO A 97 -16.59 -23.36 8.51
N ILE A 98 -16.29 -23.06 7.24
CA ILE A 98 -16.08 -21.68 6.74
C ILE A 98 -17.28 -20.76 7.01
N GLU A 99 -18.50 -21.24 6.79
CA GLU A 99 -19.72 -20.44 6.99
C GLU A 99 -19.90 -20.00 8.45
N GLU A 100 -19.70 -20.95 9.37
CA GLU A 100 -19.83 -20.69 10.80
C GLU A 100 -18.73 -19.74 11.29
N VAL A 101 -17.49 -19.99 10.90
CA VAL A 101 -16.35 -19.12 11.21
C VAL A 101 -16.59 -17.73 10.66
N THR A 102 -17.05 -17.60 9.42
CA THR A 102 -17.37 -16.29 8.81
C THR A 102 -18.47 -15.57 9.58
N ARG A 103 -19.50 -16.28 10.02
CA ARG A 103 -20.59 -15.68 10.81
C ARG A 103 -20.10 -15.16 12.16
N VAL A 104 -19.34 -15.97 12.88
CA VAL A 104 -18.78 -15.59 14.20
C VAL A 104 -17.81 -14.41 14.02
N HIS A 105 -16.88 -14.52 13.06
CA HIS A 105 -15.91 -13.48 12.77
C HIS A 105 -16.59 -12.13 12.46
N ARG A 106 -17.63 -12.13 11.62
CA ARG A 106 -18.38 -10.91 11.29
C ARG A 106 -18.97 -10.23 12.52
N THR A 107 -19.49 -10.99 13.46
CA THR A 107 -20.03 -10.45 14.72
C THR A 107 -18.93 -9.78 15.53
N LEU A 108 -17.79 -10.45 15.70
CA LEU A 108 -16.67 -9.91 16.48
C LEU A 108 -16.01 -8.68 15.81
N VAL A 109 -15.97 -8.63 14.48
CA VAL A 109 -15.50 -7.44 13.74
C VAL A 109 -16.38 -6.22 14.02
N GLN A 110 -17.69 -6.39 14.12
CA GLN A 110 -18.62 -5.29 14.44
C GLN A 110 -18.43 -4.72 15.86
N GLU A 111 -17.92 -5.54 16.78
CA GLU A 111 -17.61 -5.16 18.16
C GLU A 111 -16.21 -4.59 18.32
N ALA A 112 -15.35 -4.73 17.29
CA ALA A 112 -13.96 -4.36 17.36
C ALA A 112 -13.76 -2.84 17.21
N ALA A 113 -12.65 -2.34 17.73
CA ALA A 113 -12.15 -1.01 17.40
C ALA A 113 -11.89 -0.92 15.89
N GLY A 114 -12.31 0.15 15.27
CA GLY A 114 -12.12 0.37 13.83
C GLY A 114 -10.64 0.58 13.47
N TRP A 115 -10.41 1.35 12.42
CA TRP A 115 -9.07 1.71 11.97
C TRP A 115 -8.32 2.59 12.97
N SER A 116 -7.04 2.32 13.18
CA SER A 116 -6.09 3.11 13.98
C SER A 116 -4.82 3.39 13.16
N ALA A 117 -4.15 4.50 13.41
CA ALA A 117 -2.84 4.76 12.80
C ALA A 117 -1.79 3.79 13.35
N PHE A 118 -0.81 3.43 12.52
CA PHE A 118 0.41 2.84 13.07
C PHE A 118 1.15 3.88 13.92
N ASP A 119 1.86 3.42 14.95
CA ASP A 119 2.57 4.32 15.88
C ASP A 119 3.62 5.20 15.18
N PHE A 120 4.19 4.69 14.09
CA PHE A 120 5.17 5.41 13.27
C PHE A 120 4.53 6.36 12.22
N SER A 121 3.22 6.26 11.93
CA SER A 121 2.63 7.01 10.80
C SER A 121 2.76 8.51 10.98
N LYS A 122 2.23 9.09 12.05
CA LYS A 122 2.33 10.53 12.29
C LYS A 122 3.77 11.03 12.42
N PRO A 123 4.64 10.38 13.24
CA PRO A 123 6.03 10.79 13.34
C PRO A 123 6.74 10.82 11.98
N THR A 124 6.52 9.83 11.14
CA THR A 124 7.16 9.76 9.81
C THR A 124 6.66 10.87 8.89
N LEU A 125 5.33 11.10 8.81
CA LEU A 125 4.77 12.17 7.97
C LEU A 125 5.29 13.54 8.40
N ARG A 126 5.33 13.84 9.70
CA ARG A 126 5.90 15.07 10.25
C ARG A 126 7.37 15.22 9.89
N HIS A 127 8.15 14.16 10.10
CA HIS A 127 9.58 14.19 9.79
C HIS A 127 9.85 14.47 8.31
N LEU A 128 9.09 13.86 7.38
CA LEU A 128 9.20 14.17 5.96
C LEU A 128 8.89 15.64 5.65
N ARG A 129 7.85 16.20 6.28
CA ARG A 129 7.50 17.64 6.12
C ARG A 129 8.57 18.56 6.68
N GLU A 130 9.17 18.22 7.82
CA GLU A 130 10.30 18.95 8.42
C GLU A 130 11.55 18.93 7.52
N GLN A 131 11.74 17.85 6.76
CA GLN A 131 12.78 17.74 5.73
C GLN A 131 12.44 18.49 4.43
N GLY A 132 11.28 19.13 4.33
CA GLY A 132 10.85 19.93 3.18
C GLY A 132 10.08 19.15 2.11
N TYR A 133 9.77 17.87 2.33
CA TYR A 133 8.88 17.12 1.44
C TYR A 133 7.42 17.52 1.67
N LYS A 134 6.64 17.53 0.59
CA LYS A 134 5.18 17.50 0.68
C LYS A 134 4.71 16.06 0.79
N VAL A 135 3.61 15.85 1.52
CA VAL A 135 3.05 14.50 1.73
C VAL A 135 1.58 14.46 1.36
N GLY A 136 1.16 13.38 0.70
CA GLY A 136 -0.23 13.21 0.29
C GLY A 136 -0.71 11.78 0.33
N LEU A 137 -1.99 11.61 0.09
CA LEU A 137 -2.67 10.33 0.08
C LEU A 137 -3.31 10.07 -1.28
N ILE A 138 -3.13 8.85 -1.82
CA ILE A 138 -3.94 8.31 -2.94
C ILE A 138 -4.44 6.93 -2.52
N SER A 139 -5.73 6.77 -2.27
CA SER A 139 -6.28 5.53 -1.73
C SER A 139 -7.53 5.05 -2.46
N ASN A 140 -7.60 3.73 -2.69
CA ASN A 140 -8.81 3.05 -3.10
C ASN A 140 -9.69 2.83 -1.87
N TRP A 141 -10.66 3.72 -1.66
CA TRP A 141 -11.52 3.68 -0.50
C TRP A 141 -12.87 4.32 -0.79
N ASP A 142 -13.87 3.96 -0.02
CA ASP A 142 -15.18 4.59 -0.04
C ASP A 142 -15.22 5.91 0.77
N ARG A 143 -16.40 6.46 0.96
CA ARG A 143 -16.60 7.74 1.67
C ARG A 143 -16.18 7.70 3.15
N THR A 144 -15.95 6.52 3.72
CA THR A 144 -15.53 6.38 5.13
C THR A 144 -14.06 6.75 5.35
N ALA A 145 -13.24 6.84 4.28
CA ALA A 145 -11.83 7.23 4.37
C ALA A 145 -11.63 8.56 5.13
N ARG A 146 -12.48 9.57 4.86
CA ARG A 146 -12.41 10.87 5.54
C ARG A 146 -12.65 10.77 7.05
N GLU A 147 -13.53 9.87 7.46
CA GLU A 147 -13.79 9.61 8.87
C GLU A 147 -12.60 8.92 9.54
N VAL A 148 -12.00 7.93 8.85
CA VAL A 148 -10.79 7.24 9.31
C VAL A 148 -9.64 8.23 9.49
N LEU A 149 -9.36 9.07 8.50
CA LEU A 149 -8.31 10.07 8.55
C LEU A 149 -8.50 11.03 9.74
N ARG A 150 -9.72 11.56 9.94
CA ARG A 150 -10.03 12.46 11.05
C ARG A 150 -9.91 11.76 12.41
N LYS A 151 -10.44 10.55 12.58
CA LYS A 151 -10.33 9.79 13.83
C LYS A 151 -8.88 9.48 14.20
N THR A 152 -8.06 9.21 13.20
CA THR A 152 -6.63 8.97 13.37
C THR A 152 -5.80 10.26 13.37
N GLN A 153 -6.42 11.42 13.10
CA GLN A 153 -5.76 12.74 12.97
C GLN A 153 -4.62 12.72 11.93
N LEU A 154 -4.73 11.90 10.89
CA LEU A 154 -3.77 11.86 9.78
C LEU A 154 -4.06 12.95 8.74
N ASP A 155 -5.31 13.43 8.66
CA ASP A 155 -5.71 14.54 7.79
C ASP A 155 -4.93 15.83 8.05
N GLU A 156 -4.49 16.08 9.30
CA GLU A 156 -3.68 17.23 9.69
C GLU A 156 -2.23 17.15 9.18
N GLU A 157 -1.76 15.94 8.87
CA GLU A 157 -0.38 15.70 8.42
C GLU A 157 -0.25 15.63 6.89
N LEU A 158 -1.35 15.61 6.15
CA LEU A 158 -1.37 15.44 4.70
C LEU A 158 -1.64 16.76 3.98
N ASP A 159 -0.82 17.11 2.99
CA ASP A 159 -1.00 18.32 2.17
C ASP A 159 -2.13 18.11 1.15
N GLU A 160 -2.25 16.89 0.58
CA GLU A 160 -3.30 16.54 -0.38
C GLU A 160 -3.87 15.15 -0.09
N ILE A 161 -5.18 15.00 -0.30
CA ILE A 161 -5.90 13.76 -0.11
C ILE A 161 -6.73 13.46 -1.35
N VAL A 162 -6.50 12.29 -1.96
CA VAL A 162 -7.21 11.78 -3.14
C VAL A 162 -7.79 10.41 -2.82
N ILE A 163 -9.12 10.29 -2.88
CA ILE A 163 -9.86 9.08 -2.56
C ILE A 163 -10.63 8.64 -3.81
N SER A 164 -10.51 7.37 -4.19
CA SER A 164 -11.09 6.84 -5.43
C SER A 164 -12.59 7.11 -5.57
N SER A 165 -13.35 6.96 -4.50
CA SER A 165 -14.80 7.23 -4.51
C SER A 165 -15.17 8.71 -4.70
N GLU A 166 -14.25 9.63 -4.48
CA GLU A 166 -14.45 11.08 -4.68
C GLU A 166 -14.10 11.52 -6.10
N VAL A 167 -13.12 10.84 -6.73
CA VAL A 167 -12.61 11.24 -8.06
C VAL A 167 -13.12 10.36 -9.19
N GLY A 168 -13.78 9.23 -8.88
CA GLY A 168 -14.35 8.33 -9.88
C GLY A 168 -13.32 7.49 -10.65
N ALA A 169 -12.10 7.37 -10.11
CA ALA A 169 -11.04 6.53 -10.64
C ALA A 169 -10.35 5.80 -9.48
N GLU A 170 -9.91 4.55 -9.69
CA GLU A 170 -9.25 3.73 -8.67
C GLU A 170 -7.93 3.17 -9.18
N LYS A 171 -6.95 2.99 -8.28
CA LYS A 171 -5.69 2.30 -8.58
C LYS A 171 -6.00 0.87 -9.07
N PRO A 172 -5.32 0.34 -10.10
CA PRO A 172 -4.13 0.87 -10.75
C PRO A 172 -4.39 1.73 -12.00
N ASP A 173 -5.58 2.36 -12.13
CA ASP A 173 -5.85 3.27 -13.25
C ASP A 173 -4.91 4.49 -13.17
N PRO A 174 -4.15 4.83 -14.22
CA PRO A 174 -3.32 6.02 -14.27
C PRO A 174 -4.07 7.32 -13.95
N ALA A 175 -5.37 7.37 -14.19
CA ALA A 175 -6.19 8.57 -14.01
C ALA A 175 -6.18 9.10 -12.56
N ILE A 176 -6.22 8.22 -11.55
CA ILE A 176 -6.20 8.65 -10.15
C ILE A 176 -4.86 9.30 -9.77
N PHE A 177 -3.75 8.73 -10.25
CA PHE A 177 -2.41 9.28 -10.02
C PHE A 177 -2.23 10.61 -10.76
N ALA A 178 -2.64 10.68 -12.04
CA ALA A 178 -2.59 11.92 -12.80
C ALA A 178 -3.42 13.04 -12.15
N PHE A 179 -4.60 12.70 -11.62
CA PHE A 179 -5.42 13.65 -10.86
C PHE A 179 -4.67 14.19 -9.64
N ALA A 180 -4.02 13.29 -8.86
CA ALA A 180 -3.24 13.68 -7.67
C ALA A 180 -2.08 14.60 -8.02
N LEU A 181 -1.30 14.25 -9.05
CA LEU A 181 -0.17 15.07 -9.52
C LEU A 181 -0.61 16.45 -9.99
N ASN A 182 -1.68 16.52 -10.79
CA ASN A 182 -2.23 17.79 -11.26
C ASN A 182 -2.70 18.66 -10.09
N LYS A 183 -3.38 18.06 -9.11
CA LYS A 183 -3.86 18.77 -7.92
C LYS A 183 -2.73 19.35 -7.08
N ALA A 184 -1.62 18.60 -6.94
CA ALA A 184 -0.44 19.00 -6.19
C ALA A 184 0.53 19.93 -6.99
N GLY A 185 0.35 20.05 -8.31
CA GLY A 185 1.23 20.82 -9.18
C GLY A 185 2.65 20.25 -9.27
N VAL A 186 2.77 18.91 -9.31
CA VAL A 186 4.05 18.19 -9.38
C VAL A 186 4.06 17.17 -10.51
N THR A 187 5.24 16.78 -10.96
CA THR A 187 5.42 15.73 -11.96
C THR A 187 5.58 14.36 -11.31
N ALA A 188 5.43 13.29 -12.11
CA ALA A 188 5.67 11.93 -11.65
C ALA A 188 7.13 11.73 -11.19
N GLN A 189 8.09 12.35 -11.89
CA GLN A 189 9.52 12.26 -11.58
C GLN A 189 9.92 13.02 -10.30
N GLU A 190 9.10 13.98 -9.87
CA GLU A 190 9.26 14.70 -8.60
C GLU A 190 8.52 14.02 -7.44
N SER A 191 7.88 12.88 -7.71
CA SER A 191 7.01 12.18 -6.78
C SER A 191 7.50 10.76 -6.51
N LEU A 192 7.27 10.30 -5.27
CA LEU A 192 7.47 8.92 -4.83
C LEU A 192 6.14 8.39 -4.30
N TYR A 193 5.73 7.20 -4.70
CA TYR A 193 4.58 6.51 -4.14
C TYR A 193 5.02 5.47 -3.10
N VAL A 194 4.22 5.24 -2.07
CA VAL A 194 4.49 4.25 -1.02
C VAL A 194 3.18 3.52 -0.70
N GLY A 195 3.16 2.21 -0.86
CA GLY A 195 1.98 1.39 -0.58
C GLY A 195 2.30 -0.08 -0.40
N ASP A 196 1.32 -0.89 -0.01
CA ASP A 196 1.50 -2.30 0.32
C ASP A 196 1.03 -3.28 -0.77
N ASN A 197 0.32 -2.77 -1.78
CA ASN A 197 -0.22 -3.56 -2.89
C ASN A 197 0.57 -3.33 -4.18
N TYR A 198 1.46 -4.27 -4.54
CA TYR A 198 2.25 -4.16 -5.76
C TYR A 198 1.41 -3.91 -7.01
N TYR A 199 0.26 -4.57 -7.13
CA TYR A 199 -0.57 -4.55 -8.34
C TYR A 199 -1.37 -3.25 -8.51
N ASP A 200 -1.80 -2.64 -7.43
CA ASP A 200 -2.54 -1.38 -7.45
C ASP A 200 -1.58 -0.18 -7.33
N ASP A 201 -0.61 -0.25 -6.44
CA ASP A 201 0.28 0.86 -6.09
C ASP A 201 1.47 0.98 -7.04
N CYS A 202 2.32 -0.07 -7.07
CA CYS A 202 3.56 0.00 -7.84
C CYS A 202 3.30 -0.06 -9.36
N LEU A 203 2.46 -1.00 -9.83
CA LEU A 203 2.14 -1.03 -11.25
C LEU A 203 1.37 0.20 -11.70
N GLY A 204 0.46 0.73 -10.85
CA GLY A 204 -0.31 1.93 -11.16
C GLY A 204 0.56 3.17 -11.28
N SER A 205 1.41 3.44 -10.29
CA SER A 205 2.33 4.58 -10.28
C SER A 205 3.37 4.50 -11.40
N HIS A 206 3.92 3.31 -11.67
CA HIS A 206 4.89 3.12 -12.76
C HIS A 206 4.31 3.42 -14.14
N ARG A 207 3.01 3.19 -14.38
CA ARG A 207 2.37 3.51 -15.67
C ARG A 207 2.43 4.98 -16.03
N ILE A 208 2.58 5.86 -15.05
CA ILE A 208 2.74 7.31 -15.25
C ILE A 208 4.18 7.78 -15.03
N GLY A 209 5.12 6.87 -14.82
CA GLY A 209 6.53 7.18 -14.58
C GLY A 209 6.85 7.67 -13.17
N MET A 210 6.00 7.37 -12.18
CA MET A 210 6.24 7.66 -10.76
C MET A 210 6.87 6.44 -10.09
N ASP A 211 7.97 6.66 -9.36
CA ASP A 211 8.62 5.63 -8.56
C ASP A 211 7.74 5.14 -7.40
N CYS A 212 7.94 3.88 -6.99
CA CYS A 212 7.20 3.28 -5.89
C CYS A 212 8.11 2.56 -4.89
N LEU A 213 7.76 2.62 -3.61
CA LEU A 213 8.24 1.72 -2.56
C LEU A 213 7.12 0.77 -2.17
N LEU A 214 7.41 -0.52 -2.21
CA LEU A 214 6.47 -1.56 -1.78
C LEU A 214 6.70 -1.88 -0.31
N ILE A 215 5.66 -1.75 0.51
CA ILE A 215 5.70 -2.18 1.90
C ILE A 215 5.47 -3.69 1.96
N ASN A 216 6.45 -4.40 2.50
CA ASN A 216 6.34 -5.82 2.82
C ASN A 216 7.18 -6.14 4.06
N PRO A 217 6.60 -6.14 5.29
CA PRO A 217 7.34 -6.29 6.55
C PRO A 217 8.02 -7.65 6.72
N TYR A 218 7.69 -8.61 5.86
CA TYR A 218 8.26 -9.97 5.89
C TYR A 218 9.25 -10.22 4.73
N GLY A 219 9.90 -9.17 4.22
CA GLY A 219 10.88 -9.24 3.14
C GLY A 219 10.27 -9.72 1.83
N LYS A 220 10.63 -10.92 1.36
CA LYS A 220 10.06 -11.49 0.13
C LYS A 220 8.86 -12.41 0.35
N ARG A 221 8.50 -12.68 1.58
CA ARG A 221 7.41 -13.62 1.90
C ARG A 221 6.07 -13.11 1.37
N GLY A 222 5.39 -13.95 0.59
CA GLY A 222 4.11 -13.64 -0.05
C GLY A 222 4.20 -12.86 -1.36
N ILE A 223 5.43 -12.45 -1.75
CA ILE A 223 5.76 -11.76 -3.01
C ILE A 223 6.98 -12.39 -3.69
N GLU A 224 7.20 -13.68 -3.48
CA GLU A 224 8.36 -14.41 -3.99
C GLU A 224 8.44 -14.39 -5.52
N GLU A 225 7.31 -14.27 -6.20
CA GLU A 225 7.21 -14.17 -7.66
C GLU A 225 7.67 -12.83 -8.22
N LEU A 226 7.80 -11.80 -7.37
CA LEU A 226 8.14 -10.45 -7.82
C LEU A 226 9.65 -10.24 -7.89
N SER A 227 10.13 -9.86 -9.08
CA SER A 227 11.49 -9.34 -9.26
C SER A 227 11.58 -7.86 -8.87
N TYR A 228 10.96 -7.47 -7.74
CA TYR A 228 10.89 -6.09 -7.27
C TYR A 228 11.83 -5.88 -6.08
N GLU A 229 12.77 -4.95 -6.20
CA GLU A 229 13.82 -4.75 -5.19
C GLU A 229 13.54 -3.60 -4.21
N ARG A 230 12.64 -2.66 -4.58
CA ARG A 230 12.31 -1.49 -3.76
C ARG A 230 11.28 -1.84 -2.70
N VAL A 231 11.66 -2.72 -1.79
CA VAL A 231 10.81 -3.21 -0.70
C VAL A 231 11.31 -2.66 0.62
N ILE A 232 10.39 -2.12 1.42
CA ILE A 232 10.62 -1.62 2.78
C ILE A 232 9.68 -2.33 3.75
N SER A 233 10.02 -2.33 5.05
CA SER A 233 9.18 -2.99 6.06
C SER A 233 8.04 -2.10 6.55
N GLY A 234 8.21 -0.78 6.50
CA GLY A 234 7.23 0.22 6.90
C GLY A 234 7.60 1.61 6.41
N ILE A 235 6.69 2.56 6.55
CA ILE A 235 6.92 3.93 6.06
C ILE A 235 8.02 4.68 6.82
N ASP A 236 8.38 4.25 8.00
CA ASP A 236 9.48 4.78 8.82
C ASP A 236 10.85 4.63 8.16
N GLU A 237 10.99 3.75 7.17
CA GLU A 237 12.18 3.62 6.33
C GLU A 237 12.25 4.66 5.19
N VAL A 238 11.14 5.34 4.85
CA VAL A 238 11.08 6.29 3.72
C VAL A 238 12.06 7.45 3.86
N PRO A 239 12.22 8.09 5.04
CA PRO A 239 13.21 9.17 5.20
C PRO A 239 14.65 8.72 4.89
N ALA A 240 15.03 7.52 5.35
CA ALA A 240 16.35 6.95 5.07
C ALA A 240 16.52 6.67 3.56
N TYR A 241 15.51 6.12 2.90
CA TYR A 241 15.54 5.91 1.45
C TYR A 241 15.75 7.21 0.66
N LEU A 242 15.08 8.29 1.04
CA LEU A 242 15.19 9.60 0.38
C LEU A 242 16.55 10.27 0.64
N GLY A 243 17.20 9.99 1.77
CA GLY A 243 18.52 10.50 2.14
C GLY A 243 19.70 9.84 1.40
N HIS A 244 19.47 8.72 0.67
CA HIS A 244 20.52 8.04 -0.07
C HIS A 244 20.50 8.42 -1.56
N PRO A 245 21.66 8.51 -2.24
CA PRO A 245 21.71 8.79 -3.68
C PRO A 245 21.02 7.66 -4.45
N ARG A 246 20.10 8.03 -5.34
CA ARG A 246 19.34 7.10 -6.17
C ARG A 246 20.27 6.32 -7.10
N GLN A 247 20.17 4.99 -7.07
CA GLN A 247 20.69 4.18 -8.17
C GLN A 247 19.67 4.23 -9.33
N PRO A 248 20.13 4.45 -10.59
CA PRO A 248 19.22 4.45 -11.73
C PRO A 248 18.59 3.06 -11.90
N ASP A 249 17.26 3.05 -12.15
CA ASP A 249 16.51 1.83 -12.36
C ASP A 249 17.00 1.01 -13.53
N ARG A 250 17.17 -0.27 -13.29
CA ARG A 250 16.98 -1.28 -14.34
C ARG A 250 15.50 -1.68 -14.30
N LEU A 251 14.68 -1.03 -15.14
CA LEU A 251 13.31 -1.48 -15.39
C LEU A 251 13.34 -2.96 -15.78
N PRO A 252 12.55 -3.85 -15.16
CA PRO A 252 12.41 -5.21 -15.65
C PRO A 252 11.87 -5.14 -17.08
N GLN A 253 12.62 -5.71 -18.04
CA GLN A 253 12.13 -5.88 -19.41
C GLN A 253 10.86 -6.72 -19.31
N GLN A 254 9.72 -6.12 -19.69
CA GLN A 254 8.47 -6.85 -19.82
C GLN A 254 8.69 -7.96 -20.84
N THR A 255 8.78 -9.19 -20.39
CA THR A 255 8.61 -10.35 -21.25
C THR A 255 7.14 -10.36 -21.67
N ILE A 256 6.85 -9.76 -22.81
CA ILE A 256 5.56 -9.90 -23.47
C ILE A 256 5.49 -11.36 -23.90
N GLY A 257 4.90 -12.19 -23.05
CA GLY A 257 4.46 -13.53 -23.42
C GLY A 257 3.43 -13.37 -24.53
N ARG A 258 3.84 -13.80 -25.74
CA ARG A 258 2.90 -14.09 -26.83
C ARG A 258 2.16 -15.36 -26.44
N GLU A 259 0.87 -15.23 -26.30
CA GLU A 259 -0.25 -16.11 -26.68
C GLU A 259 -1.45 -15.89 -25.76
#